data_a921c82c91932b5be4d5785f89a03166
#
_entry.id   a921c82c91932b5be4d5785f89a03166
#
_cell.length_a   1.000
_cell.length_b   1.000
_cell.length_c   1.000
_cell.angle_alpha   90.00
_cell.angle_beta   90.00
_cell.angle_gamma   90.00
#
_symmetry.space_group_name_H-M   'P 1'
#
loop_
_entity.id
_entity.type
_entity.pdbx_description
1 polymer ?
#
loop_
_entity_poly.entity_id
_entity_poly.type
_entity_poly.pdbx_seq_one_letter_code
_entity_poly.pdbx_strand_id
1 'polypeptide(L)'
;MSKLKIAVIISSTRAARFGEIPAKWILEKANERPEIDAEIVDLRDFDLPFFDEAASNAWVPSQNANAVRWQNKISEFDGYIFVVAEYNRAITGALKNAIDQAYTNWNKKAFGAVGYGTVGAARAIENLRTIGVELQMASTRSAVHIAGADFMSVHPGFGGTKSLNDLEASIGNSTKDMLDQLVWWGEATKAAREDEQQTAQAAE
;
A
#
# COMPACT_ATOMS: atom_id res chain seq x y z
N MET A 1 -13.78 4.52 -18.79
CA MET A 1 -13.02 5.18 -17.70
C MET A 1 -11.54 4.85 -17.87
N SER A 2 -10.64 5.75 -17.49
CA SER A 2 -9.21 5.44 -17.42
C SER A 2 -8.97 4.40 -16.33
N LYS A 3 -7.96 3.53 -16.50
CA LYS A 3 -7.58 2.56 -15.47
C LYS A 3 -7.22 3.27 -14.16
N LEU A 4 -7.43 2.58 -13.04
CA LEU A 4 -6.94 3.01 -11.73
C LEU A 4 -5.43 2.81 -11.66
N LYS A 5 -4.69 3.85 -11.38
CA LYS A 5 -3.26 3.77 -11.09
C LYS A 5 -3.06 3.31 -9.65
N ILE A 6 -2.45 2.15 -9.45
CA ILE A 6 -2.28 1.53 -8.12
C ILE A 6 -0.79 1.36 -7.81
N ALA A 7 -0.34 1.92 -6.67
CA ALA A 7 1.00 1.64 -6.17
C ALA A 7 1.02 0.38 -5.30
N VAL A 8 1.87 -0.59 -5.61
CA VAL A 8 2.21 -1.72 -4.74
C VAL A 8 3.42 -1.32 -3.91
N ILE A 9 3.20 -0.91 -2.66
CA ILE A 9 4.23 -0.33 -1.79
C ILE A 9 4.90 -1.42 -0.95
N ILE A 10 6.23 -1.58 -1.11
CA ILE A 10 7.02 -2.51 -0.29
C ILE A 10 7.41 -1.81 1.02
N SER A 11 6.80 -2.22 2.14
CA SER A 11 6.93 -1.53 3.44
C SER A 11 8.24 -1.75 4.18
N SER A 12 9.00 -2.78 3.84
CA SER A 12 10.24 -3.13 4.55
C SER A 12 11.48 -2.70 3.76
N THR A 13 12.40 -2.02 4.44
CA THR A 13 13.68 -1.58 3.87
C THR A 13 14.86 -2.48 4.25
N ARG A 14 14.63 -3.61 4.99
CA ARG A 14 15.69 -4.55 5.37
C ARG A 14 16.39 -5.14 4.14
N ALA A 15 17.71 -5.35 4.23
CA ALA A 15 18.49 -5.97 3.15
C ALA A 15 17.95 -7.38 2.79
N ALA A 16 17.62 -8.20 3.79
CA ALA A 16 17.08 -9.56 3.63
C ALA A 16 15.55 -9.59 3.79
N ARG A 17 14.83 -8.62 3.22
CA ARG A 17 13.36 -8.58 3.30
C ARG A 17 12.73 -9.64 2.41
N PHE A 18 11.66 -10.22 2.87
CA PHE A 18 10.81 -11.12 2.08
C PHE A 18 9.82 -10.37 1.17
N GLY A 19 9.49 -9.12 1.51
CA GLY A 19 8.41 -8.34 0.90
C GLY A 19 8.44 -8.19 -0.63
N GLU A 20 9.58 -8.41 -1.29
CA GLU A 20 9.68 -8.37 -2.75
C GLU A 20 8.90 -9.50 -3.42
N ILE A 21 8.83 -10.68 -2.78
CA ILE A 21 8.12 -11.84 -3.33
C ILE A 21 6.60 -11.56 -3.38
N PRO A 22 5.93 -11.23 -2.26
CA PRO A 22 4.51 -10.90 -2.31
C PRO A 22 4.21 -9.62 -3.10
N ALA A 23 5.15 -8.67 -3.21
CA ALA A 23 4.94 -7.47 -4.03
C ALA A 23 4.86 -7.80 -5.53
N LYS A 24 5.77 -8.61 -6.04
CA LYS A 24 5.74 -9.06 -7.44
C LYS A 24 4.50 -9.88 -7.74
N TRP A 25 4.15 -10.80 -6.84
CA TRP A 25 2.96 -11.64 -6.99
C TRP A 25 1.67 -10.82 -7.04
N ILE A 26 1.47 -9.90 -6.08
CA ILE A 26 0.24 -9.09 -6.08
C ILE A 26 0.20 -8.07 -7.22
N LEU A 27 1.35 -7.60 -7.69
CA LEU A 27 1.45 -6.78 -8.89
C LEU A 27 0.90 -7.53 -10.11
N GLU A 28 1.30 -8.79 -10.31
CA GLU A 28 0.80 -9.64 -11.39
C GLU A 28 -0.72 -9.82 -11.26
N LYS A 29 -1.22 -10.20 -10.07
CA LYS A 29 -2.65 -10.36 -9.80
C LYS A 29 -3.47 -9.09 -10.01
N ALA A 30 -2.92 -7.94 -9.64
CA ALA A 30 -3.57 -6.64 -9.86
C ALA A 30 -3.63 -6.31 -11.36
N ASN A 31 -2.55 -6.54 -12.12
CA ASN A 31 -2.50 -6.24 -13.55
C ASN A 31 -3.25 -7.26 -14.43
N GLU A 32 -3.67 -8.42 -13.88
CA GLU A 32 -4.65 -9.30 -14.52
C GLU A 32 -6.05 -8.64 -14.59
N ARG A 33 -6.32 -7.59 -13.79
CA ARG A 33 -7.58 -6.85 -13.76
C ARG A 33 -7.60 -5.76 -14.84
N PRO A 34 -8.59 -5.72 -15.71
CA PRO A 34 -8.67 -4.72 -16.78
C PRO A 34 -8.81 -3.28 -16.25
N GLU A 35 -9.34 -3.12 -15.03
CA GLU A 35 -9.56 -1.83 -14.39
C GLU A 35 -8.30 -1.23 -13.77
N ILE A 36 -7.23 -2.03 -13.57
CA ILE A 36 -6.03 -1.65 -12.82
C ILE A 36 -4.83 -1.48 -13.77
N ASP A 37 -4.00 -0.49 -13.46
CA ASP A 37 -2.64 -0.29 -13.93
C ASP A 37 -1.75 -0.11 -12.70
N ALA A 38 -1.07 -1.19 -12.28
CA ALA A 38 -0.30 -1.21 -11.05
C ALA A 38 1.21 -1.22 -11.32
N GLU A 39 1.96 -0.56 -10.44
CA GLU A 39 3.42 -0.62 -10.41
C GLU A 39 3.97 -0.78 -8.99
N ILE A 40 5.19 -1.30 -8.86
CA ILE A 40 5.89 -1.38 -7.56
C ILE A 40 6.48 -0.02 -7.20
N VAL A 41 6.26 0.37 -5.94
CA VAL A 41 6.93 1.51 -5.30
C VAL A 41 7.74 1.00 -4.11
N ASP A 42 9.05 1.03 -4.22
CA ASP A 42 9.95 0.56 -3.18
C ASP A 42 10.40 1.73 -2.30
N LEU A 43 10.16 1.65 -0.99
CA LEU A 43 10.59 2.69 -0.04
C LEU A 43 12.11 2.91 -0.02
N ARG A 44 12.90 1.91 -0.42
CA ARG A 44 14.36 2.06 -0.54
C ARG A 44 14.80 3.10 -1.56
N ASP A 45 13.98 3.34 -2.58
CA ASP A 45 14.34 4.24 -3.67
C ASP A 45 14.28 5.71 -3.26
N PHE A 46 13.70 6.02 -2.09
CA PHE A 46 13.43 7.40 -1.67
C PHE A 46 14.39 7.95 -0.62
N ASP A 47 15.13 7.09 0.09
CA ASP A 47 16.08 7.48 1.14
C ASP A 47 15.50 8.54 2.09
N LEU A 48 14.31 8.24 2.65
CA LEU A 48 13.56 9.16 3.50
C LEU A 48 14.24 9.33 4.86
N PRO A 49 14.62 10.54 5.26
CA PRO A 49 15.05 10.78 6.62
C PRO A 49 13.90 10.54 7.60
N PHE A 50 14.17 10.42 8.90
CA PHE A 50 13.08 10.51 9.86
C PHE A 50 12.39 11.86 9.73
N PHE A 51 11.06 11.86 9.92
CA PHE A 51 10.27 13.08 9.83
C PHE A 51 10.75 14.10 10.88
N ASP A 52 11.23 15.24 10.40
CA ASP A 52 11.79 16.34 11.19
C ASP A 52 11.42 17.71 10.56
N GLU A 53 10.28 17.77 9.92
CA GLU A 53 9.76 19.01 9.34
C GLU A 53 9.04 19.85 10.39
N ALA A 54 8.98 21.17 10.21
CA ALA A 54 8.33 22.09 11.13
C ALA A 54 6.84 21.78 11.36
N ALA A 55 6.18 21.23 10.34
CA ALA A 55 4.79 20.77 10.37
C ALA A 55 4.54 19.76 9.26
N SER A 56 3.37 19.08 9.30
CA SER A 56 2.88 18.26 8.20
C SER A 56 2.76 19.08 6.90
N ASN A 57 2.92 18.44 5.75
CA ASN A 57 2.74 19.05 4.44
C ASN A 57 1.27 19.52 4.18
N ALA A 58 0.36 19.24 5.09
CA ALA A 58 -0.97 19.85 5.12
C ALA A 58 -0.93 21.35 5.45
N TRP A 59 0.09 21.80 6.17
CA TRP A 59 0.20 23.17 6.68
C TRP A 59 1.39 23.93 6.10
N VAL A 60 2.52 23.22 5.95
CA VAL A 60 3.77 23.79 5.46
C VAL A 60 4.38 22.86 4.41
N PRO A 61 4.70 23.35 3.20
CA PRO A 61 5.37 22.52 2.20
C PRO A 61 6.70 21.96 2.73
N SER A 62 6.95 20.68 2.46
CA SER A 62 8.21 20.03 2.85
C SER A 62 9.41 20.70 2.23
N GLN A 63 10.50 20.79 3.00
CA GLN A 63 11.78 21.34 2.54
C GLN A 63 12.79 20.25 2.16
N ASN A 64 12.55 19.00 2.56
CA ASN A 64 13.42 17.88 2.22
C ASN A 64 13.13 17.37 0.80
N ALA A 65 14.14 17.37 -0.06
CA ALA A 65 13.98 16.96 -1.46
C ALA A 65 13.52 15.50 -1.62
N ASN A 66 13.95 14.58 -0.74
CA ASN A 66 13.51 13.18 -0.78
C ASN A 66 12.05 13.04 -0.34
N ALA A 67 11.59 13.82 0.65
CA ALA A 67 10.19 13.88 1.05
C ALA A 67 9.31 14.42 -0.08
N VAL A 68 9.72 15.52 -0.72
CA VAL A 68 9.01 16.09 -1.89
C VAL A 68 8.94 15.07 -3.04
N ARG A 69 10.03 14.37 -3.35
CA ARG A 69 10.05 13.33 -4.38
C ARG A 69 9.09 12.19 -4.04
N TRP A 70 9.04 11.77 -2.77
CA TRP A 70 8.10 10.78 -2.27
C TRP A 70 6.64 11.25 -2.40
N GLN A 71 6.34 12.46 -1.92
CA GLN A 71 5.02 13.08 -2.01
C GLN A 71 4.51 13.14 -3.45
N ASN A 72 5.37 13.58 -4.38
CA ASN A 72 5.05 13.63 -5.79
C ASN A 72 4.75 12.23 -6.33
N LYS A 73 5.60 11.23 -6.01
CA LYS A 73 5.40 9.86 -6.49
C LYS A 73 4.07 9.27 -6.05
N ILE A 74 3.73 9.35 -4.76
CA ILE A 74 2.47 8.76 -4.28
C ILE A 74 1.23 9.55 -4.73
N SER A 75 1.39 10.81 -5.11
CA SER A 75 0.29 11.61 -5.67
C SER A 75 -0.16 11.11 -7.04
N GLU A 76 0.69 10.40 -7.79
CA GLU A 76 0.39 9.88 -9.13
C GLU A 76 -0.70 8.78 -9.12
N PHE A 77 -0.98 8.17 -7.94
CA PHE A 77 -1.82 7.00 -7.82
C PHE A 77 -3.23 7.32 -7.34
N ASP A 78 -4.18 6.51 -7.81
CA ASP A 78 -5.59 6.53 -7.39
C ASP A 78 -5.83 5.70 -6.13
N GLY A 79 -4.92 4.76 -5.84
CA GLY A 79 -5.00 3.90 -4.67
C GLY A 79 -3.72 3.11 -4.44
N TYR A 80 -3.72 2.28 -3.39
CA TYR A 80 -2.51 1.60 -2.92
C TYR A 80 -2.77 0.15 -2.52
N ILE A 81 -1.77 -0.71 -2.71
CA ILE A 81 -1.67 -2.03 -2.06
C ILE A 81 -0.40 -2.01 -1.21
N PHE A 82 -0.57 -2.03 0.10
CA PHE A 82 0.58 -2.10 1.02
C PHE A 82 1.01 -3.55 1.22
N VAL A 83 2.28 -3.85 0.94
CA VAL A 83 2.89 -5.14 1.25
C VAL A 83 3.55 -5.03 2.63
N VAL A 84 2.90 -5.60 3.65
CA VAL A 84 3.12 -5.28 5.06
C VAL A 84 3.90 -6.38 5.78
N ALA A 85 5.04 -6.02 6.36
CA ALA A 85 5.70 -6.79 7.43
C ALA A 85 5.18 -6.32 8.80
N GLU A 86 5.08 -7.23 9.76
CA GLU A 86 4.74 -6.89 11.13
C GLU A 86 5.99 -6.86 12.01
N TYR A 87 6.29 -5.70 12.60
CA TYR A 87 7.36 -5.53 13.59
C TYR A 87 6.76 -5.08 14.92
N ASN A 88 6.94 -5.90 15.97
CA ASN A 88 6.46 -5.56 17.31
C ASN A 88 4.97 -5.17 17.34
N ARG A 89 4.11 -5.93 16.63
CA ARG A 89 2.64 -5.77 16.56
C ARG A 89 2.15 -4.54 15.78
N ALA A 90 3.02 -3.88 15.02
CA ALA A 90 2.69 -2.69 14.22
C ALA A 90 3.29 -2.77 12.81
N ILE A 91 2.98 -1.79 11.99
CA ILE A 91 3.67 -1.58 10.70
C ILE A 91 5.16 -1.31 10.94
N THR A 92 5.97 -1.47 9.90
CA THR A 92 7.41 -1.15 10.01
C THR A 92 7.63 0.34 10.25
N GLY A 93 8.71 0.69 10.98
CA GLY A 93 9.10 2.09 11.16
C GLY A 93 9.35 2.81 9.84
N ALA A 94 9.87 2.12 8.83
CA ALA A 94 10.06 2.67 7.49
C ALA A 94 8.73 3.06 6.83
N LEU A 95 7.70 2.19 6.91
CA LEU A 95 6.38 2.52 6.39
C LEU A 95 5.73 3.68 7.16
N LYS A 96 5.81 3.65 8.50
CA LYS A 96 5.26 4.74 9.32
C LYS A 96 5.91 6.07 8.98
N ASN A 97 7.24 6.10 8.85
CA ASN A 97 7.97 7.30 8.44
C ASN A 97 7.56 7.79 7.05
N ALA A 98 7.44 6.88 6.08
CA ALA A 98 6.98 7.22 4.73
C ALA A 98 5.55 7.81 4.72
N ILE A 99 4.68 7.28 5.57
CA ILE A 99 3.32 7.82 5.76
C ILE A 99 3.38 9.24 6.34
N ASP A 100 4.20 9.46 7.36
CA ASP A 100 4.31 10.75 8.04
C ASP A 100 4.92 11.85 7.16
N GLN A 101 5.79 11.46 6.21
CA GLN A 101 6.38 12.38 5.24
C GLN A 101 5.37 12.94 4.20
N ALA A 102 4.12 12.46 4.18
CA ALA A 102 3.19 12.78 3.11
C ALA A 102 1.73 12.68 3.58
N TYR A 103 1.18 13.72 4.16
CA TYR A 103 -0.17 13.69 4.72
C TYR A 103 -1.27 13.82 3.66
N THR A 104 -1.34 14.96 2.96
CA THR A 104 -2.43 15.27 2.01
C THR A 104 -2.43 14.39 0.76
N ASN A 105 -1.28 13.83 0.40
CA ASN A 105 -1.11 13.01 -0.78
C ASN A 105 -1.85 11.66 -0.69
N TRP A 106 -2.17 11.21 0.53
CA TRP A 106 -2.95 9.99 0.80
C TRP A 106 -4.46 10.19 0.73
N ASN A 107 -4.93 11.44 0.94
CA ASN A 107 -6.32 11.73 1.21
C ASN A 107 -7.26 11.28 0.08
N LYS A 108 -8.42 10.74 0.48
CA LYS A 108 -9.52 10.35 -0.40
C LYS A 108 -9.12 9.31 -1.44
N LYS A 109 -8.24 8.37 -1.07
CA LYS A 109 -7.79 7.26 -1.92
C LYS A 109 -8.05 5.93 -1.24
N ALA A 110 -8.23 4.88 -2.03
CA ALA A 110 -8.46 3.53 -1.52
C ALA A 110 -7.16 2.79 -1.25
N PHE A 111 -7.17 1.84 -0.30
CA PHE A 111 -6.05 0.92 -0.13
C PHE A 111 -6.47 -0.49 0.27
N GLY A 112 -5.70 -1.48 -0.21
CA GLY A 112 -5.68 -2.86 0.23
C GLY A 112 -4.35 -3.22 0.89
N ALA A 113 -4.25 -4.41 1.48
CA ALA A 113 -3.02 -4.85 2.13
C ALA A 113 -2.75 -6.35 1.91
N VAL A 114 -1.48 -6.67 1.71
CA VAL A 114 -0.92 -8.03 1.67
C VAL A 114 0.08 -8.16 2.81
N GLY A 115 -0.29 -8.87 3.86
CA GLY A 115 0.54 -9.10 5.03
C GLY A 115 1.24 -10.45 4.99
N TYR A 116 2.43 -10.51 5.55
CA TYR A 116 3.21 -11.75 5.63
C TYR A 116 3.92 -11.91 6.98
N GLY A 117 4.23 -13.15 7.33
CA GLY A 117 4.91 -13.50 8.57
C GLY A 117 4.12 -14.53 9.37
N THR A 118 4.54 -14.83 10.63
CA THR A 118 3.94 -15.87 11.45
C THR A 118 2.42 -15.73 11.61
N VAL A 119 1.94 -14.50 11.72
CA VAL A 119 0.51 -14.17 11.84
C VAL A 119 -0.03 -13.39 10.62
N GLY A 120 0.67 -13.44 9.47
CA GLY A 120 0.27 -12.74 8.26
C GLY A 120 0.14 -11.23 8.41
N ALA A 121 0.89 -10.62 9.30
CA ALA A 121 0.86 -9.19 9.64
C ALA A 121 -0.54 -8.67 10.05
N ALA A 122 -1.39 -9.51 10.64
CA ALA A 122 -2.79 -9.15 10.95
C ALA A 122 -2.89 -7.89 11.83
N ARG A 123 -2.04 -7.78 12.86
CA ARG A 123 -2.04 -6.64 13.79
C ARG A 123 -1.48 -5.37 13.14
N ALA A 124 -0.46 -5.53 12.29
CA ALA A 124 0.10 -4.41 11.53
C ALA A 124 -0.92 -3.86 10.53
N ILE A 125 -1.74 -4.71 9.89
CA ILE A 125 -2.80 -4.28 8.99
C ILE A 125 -3.91 -3.55 9.76
N GLU A 126 -4.31 -4.00 10.95
CA GLU A 126 -5.24 -3.27 11.80
C GLU A 126 -4.69 -1.90 12.21
N ASN A 127 -3.41 -1.82 12.58
CA ASN A 127 -2.74 -0.56 12.84
C ASN A 127 -2.75 0.36 11.61
N LEU A 128 -2.44 -0.18 10.42
CA LEU A 128 -2.47 0.57 9.17
C LEU A 128 -3.88 1.11 8.86
N ARG A 129 -4.94 0.33 9.11
CA ARG A 129 -6.32 0.78 8.93
C ARG A 129 -6.67 1.96 9.81
N THR A 130 -6.24 1.93 11.08
CA THR A 130 -6.42 3.05 12.02
C THR A 130 -5.71 4.31 11.52
N ILE A 131 -4.48 4.17 11.01
CA ILE A 131 -3.73 5.27 10.39
C ILE A 131 -4.46 5.78 9.13
N GLY A 132 -4.98 4.86 8.31
CA GLY A 132 -5.74 5.20 7.10
C GLY A 132 -6.97 6.07 7.35
N VAL A 133 -7.65 5.88 8.49
CA VAL A 133 -8.78 6.74 8.89
C VAL A 133 -8.32 8.19 9.09
N GLU A 134 -7.21 8.42 9.78
CA GLU A 134 -6.64 9.77 9.96
C GLU A 134 -6.27 10.40 8.61
N LEU A 135 -5.78 9.61 7.68
CA LEU A 135 -5.39 10.06 6.33
C LEU A 135 -6.58 10.15 5.36
N GLN A 136 -7.82 10.00 5.84
CA GLN A 136 -9.04 10.00 5.02
C GLN A 136 -9.00 8.97 3.88
N MET A 137 -8.39 7.81 4.11
CA MET A 137 -8.30 6.72 3.15
C MET A 137 -9.43 5.71 3.33
N ALA A 138 -9.89 5.09 2.24
CA ALA A 138 -10.85 3.99 2.27
C ALA A 138 -10.09 2.63 2.27
N SER A 139 -10.13 1.91 3.40
CA SER A 139 -9.55 0.56 3.49
C SER A 139 -10.49 -0.49 2.92
N THR A 140 -9.95 -1.45 2.15
CA THR A 140 -10.69 -2.68 1.88
C THR A 140 -10.92 -3.46 3.17
N ARG A 141 -12.10 -4.13 3.27
CA ARG A 141 -12.36 -5.05 4.39
C ARG A 141 -11.44 -6.26 4.32
N SER A 142 -11.35 -6.87 3.12
CA SER A 142 -10.50 -8.03 2.89
C SER A 142 -9.03 -7.62 2.76
N ALA A 143 -8.15 -8.42 3.35
CA ALA A 143 -6.71 -8.33 3.19
C ALA A 143 -6.16 -9.74 2.93
N VAL A 144 -5.00 -9.83 2.31
CA VAL A 144 -4.32 -11.12 2.11
C VAL A 144 -3.36 -11.35 3.27
N HIS A 145 -3.46 -12.51 3.93
CA HIS A 145 -2.60 -12.88 5.05
C HIS A 145 -1.80 -14.14 4.71
N ILE A 146 -0.53 -13.97 4.35
CA ILE A 146 0.41 -15.08 4.13
C ILE A 146 0.99 -15.46 5.49
N ALA A 147 0.37 -16.43 6.16
CA ALA A 147 0.59 -16.71 7.57
C ALA A 147 1.03 -18.18 7.85
N GLY A 148 1.61 -18.42 9.01
CA GLY A 148 1.86 -19.76 9.54
C GLY A 148 2.61 -20.67 8.57
N ALA A 149 2.02 -21.84 8.28
CA ALA A 149 2.60 -22.85 7.39
C ALA A 149 2.72 -22.35 5.94
N ASP A 150 1.78 -21.55 5.46
CA ASP A 150 1.84 -20.93 4.13
C ASP A 150 3.06 -20.03 4.01
N PHE A 151 3.26 -19.12 4.98
CA PHE A 151 4.44 -18.26 5.02
C PHE A 151 5.74 -19.07 5.02
N MET A 152 5.83 -20.09 5.85
CA MET A 152 7.04 -20.93 5.91
C MET A 152 7.28 -21.69 4.60
N SER A 153 6.23 -22.14 3.93
CA SER A 153 6.34 -22.90 2.68
C SER A 153 6.87 -22.09 1.50
N VAL A 154 6.70 -20.76 1.52
CA VAL A 154 7.14 -19.84 0.46
C VAL A 154 8.36 -19.01 0.82
N HIS A 155 8.77 -19.00 2.09
CA HIS A 155 9.90 -18.18 2.54
C HIS A 155 11.23 -18.93 2.42
N PRO A 156 12.17 -18.48 1.58
CA PRO A 156 13.44 -19.20 1.34
C PRO A 156 14.28 -19.41 2.61
N GLY A 157 14.25 -18.45 3.53
CA GLY A 157 14.99 -18.53 4.80
C GLY A 157 14.51 -19.65 5.75
N PHE A 158 13.32 -20.23 5.51
CA PHE A 158 12.81 -21.41 6.23
C PHE A 158 12.84 -22.66 5.36
N GLY A 159 13.55 -22.64 4.23
CA GLY A 159 13.62 -23.76 3.30
C GLY A 159 12.33 -23.96 2.48
N GLY A 160 11.50 -22.95 2.41
CA GLY A 160 10.29 -22.95 1.58
C GLY A 160 10.64 -22.99 0.10
N THR A 161 9.94 -23.84 -0.65
CA THR A 161 10.14 -24.07 -2.10
C THR A 161 8.91 -23.76 -2.94
N LYS A 162 7.78 -23.46 -2.30
CA LYS A 162 6.55 -23.10 -3.00
C LYS A 162 6.59 -21.65 -3.51
N SER A 163 5.84 -21.39 -4.57
CA SER A 163 5.46 -20.06 -5.02
C SER A 163 4.18 -19.59 -4.32
N LEU A 164 3.88 -18.29 -4.37
CA LEU A 164 2.60 -17.78 -3.85
C LEU A 164 1.39 -18.25 -4.69
N ASN A 165 1.60 -18.60 -5.97
CA ASN A 165 0.55 -19.19 -6.79
C ASN A 165 0.15 -20.61 -6.32
N ASP A 166 1.03 -21.33 -5.62
CA ASP A 166 0.71 -22.63 -5.03
C ASP A 166 -0.18 -22.51 -3.78
N LEU A 167 -0.41 -21.29 -3.30
CA LEU A 167 -1.27 -21.00 -2.15
C LEU A 167 -2.69 -20.55 -2.55
N GLU A 168 -3.10 -20.72 -3.80
CA GLU A 168 -4.40 -20.25 -4.31
C GLU A 168 -5.57 -20.73 -3.45
N ALA A 169 -5.51 -21.98 -2.93
CA ALA A 169 -6.56 -22.54 -2.08
C ALA A 169 -6.74 -21.79 -0.74
N SER A 170 -5.67 -21.18 -0.20
CA SER A 170 -5.70 -20.48 1.08
C SER A 170 -5.84 -18.96 0.96
N ILE A 171 -5.24 -18.34 -0.07
CA ILE A 171 -5.23 -16.89 -0.20
C ILE A 171 -5.98 -16.36 -1.44
N GLY A 172 -6.39 -17.21 -2.38
CA GLY A 172 -7.00 -16.77 -3.64
C GLY A 172 -8.31 -16.01 -3.45
N ASN A 173 -9.20 -16.52 -2.61
CA ASN A 173 -10.47 -15.83 -2.34
C ASN A 173 -10.26 -14.46 -1.68
N SER A 174 -9.38 -14.35 -0.70
CA SER A 174 -9.07 -13.06 -0.05
C SER A 174 -8.38 -12.08 -1.00
N THR A 175 -7.56 -12.59 -1.92
CA THR A 175 -6.92 -11.78 -2.97
C THR A 175 -7.96 -11.20 -3.91
N LYS A 176 -8.86 -12.05 -4.42
CA LYS A 176 -9.96 -11.62 -5.29
C LYS A 176 -10.84 -10.58 -4.61
N ASP A 177 -11.29 -10.86 -3.39
CA ASP A 177 -12.15 -9.95 -2.61
C ASP A 177 -11.47 -8.60 -2.36
N MET A 178 -10.18 -8.60 -1.99
CA MET A 178 -9.42 -7.38 -1.77
C MET A 178 -9.33 -6.54 -3.04
N LEU A 179 -9.04 -7.16 -4.20
CA LEU A 179 -8.94 -6.46 -5.47
C LEU A 179 -10.30 -5.95 -5.95
N ASP A 180 -11.38 -6.73 -5.80
CA ASP A 180 -12.74 -6.28 -6.13
C ASP A 180 -13.15 -5.05 -5.30
N GLN A 181 -12.88 -5.06 -4.00
CA GLN A 181 -13.15 -3.93 -3.11
C GLN A 181 -12.25 -2.73 -3.43
N LEU A 182 -10.97 -2.97 -3.77
CA LEU A 182 -10.04 -1.90 -4.15
C LEU A 182 -10.49 -1.19 -5.43
N VAL A 183 -10.98 -1.93 -6.43
CA VAL A 183 -11.56 -1.37 -7.65
C VAL A 183 -12.79 -0.53 -7.30
N TRP A 184 -13.73 -1.09 -6.56
CA TRP A 184 -14.97 -0.39 -6.20
C TRP A 184 -14.71 0.93 -5.46
N TRP A 185 -13.90 0.89 -4.41
CA TRP A 185 -13.52 2.08 -3.65
C TRP A 185 -12.64 3.04 -4.47
N GLY A 186 -11.71 2.51 -5.25
CA GLY A 186 -10.82 3.28 -6.11
C GLY A 186 -11.58 4.11 -7.14
N GLU A 187 -12.55 3.50 -7.82
CA GLU A 187 -13.41 4.19 -8.79
C GLU A 187 -14.28 5.25 -8.12
N ALA A 188 -14.93 4.92 -6.98
CA ALA A 188 -15.78 5.85 -6.25
C ALA A 188 -14.99 7.07 -5.75
N THR A 189 -13.83 6.86 -5.14
CA THR A 189 -13.01 7.93 -4.61
C THR A 189 -12.33 8.76 -5.72
N LYS A 190 -11.97 8.12 -6.85
CA LYS A 190 -11.43 8.81 -8.02
C LYS A 190 -12.48 9.75 -8.63
N ALA A 191 -13.69 9.24 -8.86
CA ALA A 191 -14.78 10.04 -9.41
C ALA A 191 -15.09 11.26 -8.53
N ALA A 192 -15.13 11.07 -7.19
CA ALA A 192 -15.35 12.17 -6.26
C ALA A 192 -14.23 13.23 -6.29
N ARG A 193 -12.95 12.81 -6.40
CA ARG A 193 -11.82 13.76 -6.53
C ARG A 193 -11.85 14.52 -7.85
N GLU A 194 -12.21 13.87 -8.96
CA GLU A 194 -12.34 14.49 -10.27
C GLU A 194 -13.47 15.53 -10.29
N ASP A 195 -14.61 15.25 -9.66
CA ASP A 195 -15.74 16.17 -9.51
C ASP A 195 -15.37 17.41 -8.65
N GLU A 196 -14.67 17.21 -7.54
CA GLU A 196 -14.15 18.31 -6.71
C GLU A 196 -13.21 19.23 -7.49
N GLN A 197 -12.30 18.67 -8.32
CA GLN A 197 -11.37 19.44 -9.13
C GLN A 197 -12.08 20.25 -10.20
N GLN A 198 -13.08 19.67 -10.89
CA GLN A 198 -13.88 20.36 -11.89
C GLN A 198 -14.68 21.51 -11.26
N THR A 199 -15.26 21.27 -10.09
CA THR A 199 -16.01 22.30 -9.36
C THR A 199 -15.12 23.47 -8.93
N ALA A 200 -13.91 23.19 -8.45
CA ALA A 200 -12.94 24.21 -8.06
C ALA A 200 -12.51 25.07 -9.26
N GLN A 201 -12.21 24.45 -10.42
CA GLN A 201 -11.83 25.15 -11.65
C GLN A 201 -12.96 26.00 -12.24
N ALA A 202 -14.22 25.60 -12.03
CA ALA A 202 -15.37 26.38 -12.50
C ALA A 202 -15.69 27.60 -11.62
N ALA A 203 -15.11 27.67 -10.42
CA ALA A 203 -15.30 28.75 -9.45
C ALA A 203 -14.20 29.85 -9.54
N GLU A 204 -13.13 29.62 -10.31
CA GLU A 204 -12.07 30.60 -10.64
C GLU A 204 -12.40 31.40 -11.89
#